data_74cb3313dd621fbb1dc5de6780896661
#
_entry.id   74cb3313dd621fbb1dc5de6780896661
#
_cell.length_a   1.000
_cell.length_b   1.000
_cell.length_c   1.000
_cell.angle_alpha   90.00
_cell.angle_beta   90.00
_cell.angle_gamma   90.00
#
_symmetry.space_group_name_H-M   'P 1'
#
loop_
_entity.id
_entity.type
_entity.pdbx_description
1 polymer ?
#
loop_
_entity_poly.entity_id
_entity_poly.type
_entity_poly.pdbx_seq_one_letter_code
_entity_poly.pdbx_strand_id
1 'polypeptide(L)'
;MKSNDLVCASVLSGNRNFEARVHALLKANYLMSPPLVVAFALAGRIDIDFDREPLAKTPDGKDVYLSDIWPSSSEVSETVAKSLKSQMFIERYSDMSGPERWQKIESKPSATYSWDENSTYIQKPPFFDSIEKSGELPTLSGLRPLAILGDSVTTDHISPAGSIPADGPAGKYLLAHGVQPKDFNSFGSRRGNDRVMTRGTFANVRIRNAMAGGAEGGYTKIDGKGENVSIFDASEEYKKRGEGLIVFGGADYGMGSSRDWAAKGTKLLGVRAVVAKSFERIHRSNLIGMGVLPFEFTEGADAASLGLDGTETFSIKGLENGLKPAQKAILEISRADGSKASANLLLRIDTPIEVDYYTSDGILPLVLKKIVNK
;
A
#
# COMPACT_ATOMS: atom_id res chain seq x y z
N MET A 1 26.19 -4.11 -4.09
CA MET A 1 25.31 -3.24 -4.91
C MET A 1 25.70 -1.78 -4.72
N LYS A 2 25.35 -1.16 -3.58
CA LYS A 2 25.52 0.31 -3.38
C LYS A 2 26.99 0.77 -3.50
N SER A 3 27.95 0.05 -2.94
CA SER A 3 29.37 0.41 -2.96
C SER A 3 30.02 0.31 -4.34
N ASN A 4 29.47 -0.52 -5.24
CA ASN A 4 30.07 -0.82 -6.55
C ASN A 4 29.13 -0.45 -7.70
N ASP A 5 28.06 0.29 -7.43
CA ASP A 5 27.02 0.71 -8.38
C ASP A 5 26.49 -0.43 -9.29
N LEU A 6 26.28 -1.60 -8.69
CA LEU A 6 25.84 -2.78 -9.44
C LEU A 6 24.32 -2.74 -9.67
N VAL A 7 23.91 -2.96 -10.90
CA VAL A 7 22.52 -3.24 -11.27
C VAL A 7 22.25 -4.72 -11.06
N CYS A 8 21.37 -5.05 -10.11
CA CYS A 8 21.04 -6.43 -9.78
C CYS A 8 19.55 -6.69 -9.96
N ALA A 9 19.22 -7.92 -10.32
CA ALA A 9 17.88 -8.46 -10.36
C ALA A 9 17.74 -9.63 -9.39
N SER A 10 16.53 -9.98 -9.00
CA SER A 10 16.22 -11.22 -8.28
C SER A 10 15.35 -12.14 -9.12
N VAL A 11 15.53 -13.45 -8.94
CA VAL A 11 14.67 -14.49 -9.48
C VAL A 11 14.13 -15.30 -8.31
N LEU A 12 12.80 -15.40 -8.21
CA LEU A 12 12.10 -15.95 -7.05
C LEU A 12 11.01 -16.90 -7.49
N SER A 13 10.75 -17.95 -6.71
CA SER A 13 9.61 -18.86 -6.92
C SER A 13 8.41 -18.55 -6.01
N GLY A 14 8.52 -17.59 -5.11
CA GLY A 14 7.45 -17.17 -4.21
C GLY A 14 6.98 -15.76 -4.54
N ASN A 15 5.66 -15.53 -4.51
CA ASN A 15 5.12 -14.19 -4.63
C ASN A 15 5.41 -13.39 -3.34
N ARG A 16 6.45 -12.55 -3.38
CA ARG A 16 6.86 -11.67 -2.28
C ARG A 16 6.32 -10.25 -2.43
N ASN A 17 5.39 -10.02 -3.36
CA ASN A 17 4.88 -8.68 -3.71
C ASN A 17 6.03 -7.70 -3.94
N PHE A 18 6.71 -7.85 -5.00
CA PHE A 18 7.98 -7.26 -5.37
C PHE A 18 8.28 -5.84 -4.83
N GLU A 19 8.35 -4.82 -5.60
CA GLU A 19 8.45 -3.40 -5.28
C GLU A 19 9.13 -3.08 -3.92
N ALA A 20 10.44 -3.19 -3.84
CA ALA A 20 11.25 -2.95 -2.64
C ALA A 20 11.03 -3.93 -1.46
N ARG A 21 10.05 -4.84 -1.52
CA ARG A 21 9.83 -5.86 -0.47
C ARG A 21 10.86 -7.00 -0.49
N VAL A 22 11.40 -7.31 -1.67
CA VAL A 22 12.49 -8.27 -1.79
C VAL A 22 13.77 -7.61 -1.30
N HIS A 23 14.17 -6.53 -1.95
CA HIS A 23 15.27 -5.67 -1.51
C HIS A 23 15.21 -4.32 -2.21
N ALA A 24 15.37 -3.22 -1.47
CA ALA A 24 15.22 -1.85 -1.98
C ALA A 24 16.22 -1.46 -3.10
N LEU A 25 17.36 -2.12 -3.18
CA LEU A 25 18.39 -1.84 -4.18
C LEU A 25 18.26 -2.66 -5.47
N LEU A 26 17.34 -3.61 -5.55
CA LEU A 26 17.10 -4.36 -6.78
C LEU A 26 16.37 -3.49 -7.80
N LYS A 27 16.77 -3.60 -9.06
CA LYS A 27 16.17 -2.86 -10.18
C LYS A 27 15.07 -3.64 -10.90
N ALA A 28 15.12 -4.98 -10.80
CA ALA A 28 14.10 -5.87 -11.37
C ALA A 28 13.92 -7.11 -10.48
N ASN A 29 12.71 -7.67 -10.52
CA ASN A 29 12.36 -8.90 -9.83
C ASN A 29 11.55 -9.77 -10.78
N TYR A 30 11.91 -11.05 -10.86
CA TYR A 30 11.29 -12.02 -11.75
C TYR A 30 10.67 -13.15 -10.94
N LEU A 31 9.42 -13.48 -11.24
CA LEU A 31 8.73 -14.63 -10.67
C LEU A 31 8.85 -15.79 -11.65
N MET A 32 9.48 -16.86 -11.20
CA MET A 32 9.76 -18.05 -11.99
C MET A 32 9.33 -19.32 -11.24
N SER A 33 9.25 -20.45 -11.96
CA SER A 33 9.07 -21.75 -11.31
C SER A 33 10.29 -22.12 -10.46
N PRO A 34 10.14 -22.96 -9.40
CA PRO A 34 11.27 -23.39 -8.60
C PRO A 34 12.43 -23.99 -9.42
N PRO A 35 12.21 -24.84 -10.45
CA PRO A 35 13.28 -25.34 -11.29
C PRO A 35 14.01 -24.23 -12.05
N LEU A 36 13.30 -23.21 -12.56
CA LEU A 36 13.94 -22.09 -13.25
C LEU A 36 14.77 -21.23 -12.31
N VAL A 37 14.36 -21.07 -11.06
CA VAL A 37 15.17 -20.35 -10.06
C VAL A 37 16.52 -21.06 -9.87
N VAL A 38 16.52 -22.39 -9.83
CA VAL A 38 17.77 -23.18 -9.78
C VAL A 38 18.58 -22.99 -11.05
N ALA A 39 17.95 -23.03 -12.23
CA ALA A 39 18.65 -22.83 -13.50
C ALA A 39 19.32 -21.46 -13.59
N PHE A 40 18.62 -20.38 -13.20
CA PHE A 40 19.22 -19.04 -13.15
C PHE A 40 20.34 -18.91 -12.12
N ALA A 41 20.23 -19.63 -10.99
CA ALA A 41 21.30 -19.65 -9.98
C ALA A 41 22.56 -20.35 -10.51
N LEU A 42 22.41 -21.43 -11.28
CA LEU A 42 23.52 -22.12 -11.95
C LEU A 42 24.15 -21.27 -13.05
N ALA A 43 23.32 -20.59 -13.86
CA ALA A 43 23.78 -19.69 -14.92
C ALA A 43 24.52 -18.45 -14.37
N GLY A 44 24.15 -17.97 -13.19
CA GLY A 44 24.75 -16.79 -12.55
C GLY A 44 24.39 -15.44 -13.21
N ARG A 45 23.51 -15.43 -14.19
CA ARG A 45 23.07 -14.25 -14.95
C ARG A 45 21.61 -14.36 -15.38
N ILE A 46 20.98 -13.21 -15.66
CA ILE A 46 19.54 -13.14 -16.00
C ILE A 46 19.29 -13.08 -17.51
N ASP A 47 20.28 -12.73 -18.30
CA ASP A 47 20.22 -12.53 -19.76
C ASP A 47 20.55 -13.80 -20.58
N ILE A 48 20.47 -14.98 -19.95
CA ILE A 48 20.73 -16.25 -20.60
C ILE A 48 19.55 -16.71 -21.48
N ASP A 49 19.86 -17.21 -22.68
CA ASP A 49 18.93 -17.93 -23.54
C ASP A 49 19.03 -19.44 -23.26
N PHE A 50 18.11 -19.97 -22.47
CA PHE A 50 18.11 -21.36 -22.06
C PHE A 50 17.92 -22.38 -23.19
N ASP A 51 17.46 -21.94 -24.36
CA ASP A 51 17.33 -22.80 -25.54
C ASP A 51 18.63 -22.94 -26.32
N ARG A 52 19.57 -21.99 -26.16
CA ARG A 52 20.76 -21.90 -26.98
C ARG A 52 22.06 -21.89 -26.21
N GLU A 53 22.05 -21.49 -24.95
CA GLU A 53 23.25 -21.29 -24.16
C GLU A 53 23.36 -22.34 -23.04
N PRO A 54 24.56 -22.88 -22.78
CA PRO A 54 24.74 -23.82 -21.67
C PRO A 54 24.63 -23.10 -20.33
N LEU A 55 24.04 -23.78 -19.35
CA LEU A 55 23.98 -23.33 -17.95
C LEU A 55 25.33 -23.36 -17.26
N ALA A 56 26.11 -24.38 -17.55
CA ALA A 56 27.40 -24.67 -16.92
C ALA A 56 28.23 -25.60 -17.77
N LYS A 57 29.46 -25.87 -17.33
CA LYS A 57 30.31 -26.92 -17.86
C LYS A 57 30.61 -27.96 -16.78
N THR A 58 30.62 -29.22 -17.18
CA THR A 58 31.12 -30.29 -16.32
C THR A 58 32.62 -30.15 -16.07
N PRO A 59 33.20 -30.81 -15.05
CA PRO A 59 34.65 -30.76 -14.79
C PRO A 59 35.53 -31.17 -15.96
N ASP A 60 35.04 -32.03 -16.85
CA ASP A 60 35.69 -32.47 -18.10
C ASP A 60 35.40 -31.51 -19.27
N GLY A 61 34.76 -30.39 -19.04
CA GLY A 61 34.58 -29.31 -20.02
C GLY A 61 33.37 -29.45 -20.94
N LYS A 62 32.51 -30.45 -20.76
CA LYS A 62 31.30 -30.64 -21.56
C LYS A 62 30.24 -29.59 -21.18
N ASP A 63 29.58 -29.03 -22.17
CA ASP A 63 28.44 -28.09 -21.96
C ASP A 63 27.22 -28.82 -21.41
N VAL A 64 26.54 -28.20 -20.42
CA VAL A 64 25.33 -28.68 -19.81
C VAL A 64 24.22 -27.68 -20.10
N TYR A 65 23.17 -28.10 -20.79
CA TYR A 65 22.02 -27.28 -21.16
C TYR A 65 20.85 -27.50 -20.19
N LEU A 66 19.87 -26.60 -20.22
CA LEU A 66 18.65 -26.74 -19.40
C LEU A 66 17.92 -28.08 -19.67
N SER A 67 17.88 -28.50 -20.94
CA SER A 67 17.27 -29.78 -21.36
C SER A 67 17.89 -31.00 -20.71
N ASP A 68 19.19 -30.94 -20.37
CA ASP A 68 19.89 -32.06 -19.74
C ASP A 68 19.53 -32.27 -18.28
N ILE A 69 19.02 -31.24 -17.61
CA ILE A 69 18.67 -31.26 -16.18
C ILE A 69 17.18 -31.07 -15.90
N TRP A 70 16.38 -30.79 -16.95
CA TRP A 70 14.95 -30.54 -16.76
C TRP A 70 14.19 -31.84 -16.51
N PRO A 71 13.48 -31.96 -15.37
CA PRO A 71 12.79 -33.21 -15.05
C PRO A 71 11.59 -33.40 -15.98
N SER A 72 11.38 -34.64 -16.43
CA SER A 72 10.17 -35.02 -17.15
C SER A 72 8.94 -35.00 -16.23
N SER A 73 7.77 -34.83 -16.81
CA SER A 73 6.52 -34.89 -16.03
C SER A 73 6.33 -36.25 -15.31
N SER A 74 6.86 -37.36 -15.89
CA SER A 74 6.83 -38.65 -15.25
C SER A 74 7.70 -38.72 -14.01
N GLU A 75 8.94 -38.24 -14.09
CA GLU A 75 9.87 -38.15 -12.93
C GLU A 75 9.29 -37.31 -11.80
N VAL A 76 8.69 -36.15 -12.13
CA VAL A 76 8.01 -35.32 -11.14
C VAL A 76 6.87 -36.07 -10.48
N SER A 77 5.98 -36.69 -11.27
CA SER A 77 4.82 -37.43 -10.75
C SER A 77 5.24 -38.63 -9.90
N GLU A 78 6.24 -39.39 -10.32
CA GLU A 78 6.77 -40.50 -9.55
C GLU A 78 7.39 -40.06 -8.23
N THR A 79 8.16 -38.97 -8.26
CA THR A 79 8.80 -38.41 -7.06
C THR A 79 7.76 -37.91 -6.06
N VAL A 80 6.71 -37.21 -6.53
CA VAL A 80 5.59 -36.80 -5.70
C VAL A 80 4.88 -38.01 -5.08
N ALA A 81 4.54 -39.02 -5.91
CA ALA A 81 3.86 -40.23 -5.43
C ALA A 81 4.66 -41.01 -4.39
N LYS A 82 5.97 -41.10 -4.56
CA LYS A 82 6.87 -41.76 -3.60
C LYS A 82 7.07 -40.95 -2.30
N SER A 83 7.05 -39.64 -2.40
CA SER A 83 7.35 -38.74 -1.29
C SER A 83 6.11 -38.40 -0.43
N LEU A 84 4.94 -38.26 -1.05
CA LEU A 84 3.73 -37.83 -0.36
C LEU A 84 3.05 -39.03 0.33
N LYS A 85 3.03 -39.04 1.64
CA LYS A 85 2.43 -40.11 2.46
C LYS A 85 1.42 -39.52 3.44
N SER A 86 0.31 -40.25 3.68
CA SER A 86 -0.71 -39.84 4.65
C SER A 86 -0.13 -39.61 6.05
N GLN A 87 0.88 -40.41 6.43
CA GLN A 87 1.55 -40.31 7.71
C GLN A 87 2.17 -38.93 7.94
N MET A 88 2.72 -38.28 6.91
CA MET A 88 3.29 -36.92 7.02
C MET A 88 2.24 -35.89 7.47
N PHE A 89 0.99 -36.03 6.99
CA PHE A 89 -0.11 -35.16 7.41
C PHE A 89 -0.53 -35.45 8.84
N ILE A 90 -0.65 -36.74 9.22
CA ILE A 90 -0.98 -37.14 10.57
C ILE A 90 0.06 -36.59 11.56
N GLU A 91 1.35 -36.78 11.30
CA GLU A 91 2.45 -36.29 12.15
C GLU A 91 2.45 -34.76 12.21
N ARG A 92 2.27 -34.07 11.09
CA ARG A 92 2.30 -32.58 11.04
C ARG A 92 1.15 -31.95 11.80
N TYR A 93 -0.03 -32.56 11.78
CA TYR A 93 -1.25 -32.02 12.39
C TYR A 93 -1.66 -32.71 13.70
N SER A 94 -0.90 -33.68 14.20
CA SER A 94 -1.14 -34.34 15.49
C SER A 94 -0.88 -33.42 16.69
N ASP A 95 0.06 -32.49 16.54
CA ASP A 95 0.38 -31.50 17.57
C ASP A 95 0.09 -30.07 17.04
N MET A 96 -1.00 -29.47 17.53
CA MET A 96 -1.43 -28.12 17.23
C MET A 96 -1.05 -27.12 18.31
N SER A 97 -0.27 -27.52 19.31
CA SER A 97 0.11 -26.68 20.46
C SER A 97 0.99 -25.49 20.07
N GLY A 98 1.63 -25.55 18.91
CA GLY A 98 2.52 -24.52 18.40
C GLY A 98 3.91 -24.53 19.05
N PRO A 99 4.78 -23.57 18.66
CA PRO A 99 6.13 -23.49 19.21
C PRO A 99 6.16 -23.23 20.72
N GLU A 100 7.21 -23.67 21.40
CA GLU A 100 7.39 -23.49 22.85
C GLU A 100 7.22 -22.02 23.29
N ARG A 101 7.68 -21.06 22.48
CA ARG A 101 7.48 -19.62 22.74
C ARG A 101 6.01 -19.23 22.74
N TRP A 102 5.21 -19.83 21.86
CA TRP A 102 3.76 -19.59 21.83
C TRP A 102 3.06 -20.15 23.07
N GLN A 103 3.45 -21.34 23.51
CA GLN A 103 2.88 -21.99 24.69
C GLN A 103 3.21 -21.23 25.98
N LYS A 104 4.34 -20.53 26.03
CA LYS A 104 4.77 -19.72 27.19
C LYS A 104 4.09 -18.35 27.27
N ILE A 105 3.26 -17.96 26.29
CA ILE A 105 2.52 -16.70 26.36
C ILE A 105 1.44 -16.82 27.42
N GLU A 106 1.62 -16.10 28.52
CA GLU A 106 0.58 -15.97 29.53
C GLU A 106 -0.58 -15.13 29.00
N SER A 107 -1.77 -15.69 28.98
CA SER A 107 -3.00 -14.95 28.67
C SER A 107 -3.94 -14.99 29.85
N LYS A 108 -4.41 -13.82 30.29
CA LYS A 108 -5.45 -13.72 31.31
C LYS A 108 -6.78 -13.47 30.62
N PRO A 109 -7.80 -14.32 30.85
CA PRO A 109 -9.14 -14.05 30.33
C PRO A 109 -9.64 -12.69 30.85
N SER A 110 -10.09 -11.83 29.92
CA SER A 110 -10.71 -10.56 30.27
C SER A 110 -11.81 -10.21 29.27
N ALA A 111 -12.78 -9.42 29.69
CA ALA A 111 -13.88 -8.97 28.83
C ALA A 111 -13.41 -7.98 27.74
N THR A 112 -12.30 -7.27 28.00
CA THR A 112 -11.73 -6.29 27.09
C THR A 112 -10.22 -6.51 26.97
N TYR A 113 -9.65 -6.14 25.82
CA TYR A 113 -8.20 -6.18 25.65
C TYR A 113 -7.53 -5.06 26.46
N SER A 114 -6.47 -5.42 27.19
CA SER A 114 -5.65 -4.45 27.91
C SER A 114 -4.58 -3.88 26.99
N TRP A 115 -4.81 -2.66 26.51
CA TRP A 115 -3.88 -1.98 25.63
C TRP A 115 -2.63 -1.52 26.40
N ASP A 116 -1.45 -1.80 25.84
CA ASP A 116 -0.18 -1.23 26.29
C ASP A 116 0.16 -0.02 25.43
N GLU A 117 0.04 1.18 25.98
CA GLU A 117 0.31 2.43 25.27
C GLU A 117 1.80 2.58 24.88
N ASN A 118 2.71 1.86 25.54
CA ASN A 118 4.13 1.86 25.23
C ASN A 118 4.50 0.84 24.15
N SER A 119 3.57 -0.03 23.74
CA SER A 119 3.83 -0.99 22.69
C SER A 119 4.12 -0.29 21.37
N THR A 120 5.23 -0.63 20.73
CA THR A 120 5.59 -0.14 19.40
C THR A 120 5.13 -1.08 18.28
N TYR A 121 4.45 -2.18 18.60
CA TYR A 121 3.90 -3.16 17.66
C TYR A 121 2.39 -3.15 17.56
N ILE A 122 1.68 -3.01 18.69
CA ILE A 122 0.21 -3.05 18.75
C ILE A 122 -0.26 -1.82 19.50
N GLN A 123 -1.11 -1.03 18.86
CA GLN A 123 -1.73 0.16 19.42
C GLN A 123 -3.25 0.08 19.29
N LYS A 124 -3.98 0.73 20.20
CA LYS A 124 -5.42 0.90 20.06
C LYS A 124 -5.71 1.62 18.75
N PRO A 125 -6.47 1.02 17.81
CA PRO A 125 -6.74 1.66 16.53
C PRO A 125 -7.67 2.86 16.69
N PRO A 126 -7.44 3.98 15.97
CA PRO A 126 -8.18 5.24 16.15
C PRO A 126 -9.54 5.28 15.43
N PHE A 127 -9.95 4.21 14.75
CA PHE A 127 -11.12 4.20 13.87
C PHE A 127 -12.46 4.32 14.60
N PHE A 128 -12.49 4.24 15.91
CA PHE A 128 -13.67 4.40 16.73
C PHE A 128 -13.69 5.69 17.58
N ASP A 129 -12.61 6.47 17.54
CA ASP A 129 -12.49 7.66 18.40
C ASP A 129 -13.46 8.80 18.01
N SER A 130 -13.98 8.76 16.77
CA SER A 130 -14.95 9.73 16.24
C SER A 130 -16.38 9.17 16.11
N ILE A 131 -16.68 8.02 16.70
CA ILE A 131 -17.97 7.34 16.47
C ILE A 131 -19.19 8.17 16.91
N GLU A 132 -19.05 9.01 17.92
CA GLU A 132 -20.09 9.91 18.39
C GLU A 132 -20.36 11.07 17.42
N LYS A 133 -19.36 11.44 16.60
CA LYS A 133 -19.44 12.49 15.57
C LYS A 133 -19.91 11.95 14.21
N SER A 134 -20.18 10.67 14.10
CA SER A 134 -20.59 10.04 12.85
C SER A 134 -22.01 10.47 12.48
N GLY A 135 -22.16 11.02 11.30
CA GLY A 135 -23.37 11.65 10.78
C GLY A 135 -23.08 13.00 10.11
N GLU A 136 -22.03 13.69 10.53
CA GLU A 136 -21.54 14.86 9.83
C GLU A 136 -20.56 14.42 8.72
N LEU A 137 -20.95 14.63 7.48
CA LEU A 137 -20.05 14.37 6.35
C LEU A 137 -18.90 15.37 6.35
N PRO A 138 -17.66 14.93 6.12
CA PRO A 138 -16.53 15.85 6.01
C PRO A 138 -16.75 16.84 4.87
N THR A 139 -16.42 18.11 5.09
CA THR A 139 -16.48 19.11 4.02
C THR A 139 -15.51 18.72 2.89
N LEU A 140 -15.97 18.82 1.65
CA LEU A 140 -15.20 18.63 0.45
C LEU A 140 -14.83 19.98 -0.21
N SER A 141 -14.83 21.06 0.56
CA SER A 141 -14.47 22.40 0.11
C SER A 141 -13.13 22.81 0.71
N GLY A 142 -12.32 23.53 -0.06
CA GLY A 142 -11.02 24.03 0.37
C GLY A 142 -9.96 22.93 0.56
N LEU A 143 -10.08 21.82 -0.16
CA LEU A 143 -9.14 20.72 -0.05
C LEU A 143 -7.77 21.10 -0.63
N ARG A 144 -6.69 20.67 0.07
CA ARG A 144 -5.31 20.85 -0.37
C ARG A 144 -4.76 19.58 -1.01
N PRO A 145 -4.01 19.67 -2.11
CA PRO A 145 -3.42 18.50 -2.73
C PRO A 145 -2.26 17.97 -1.88
N LEU A 146 -2.30 16.68 -1.56
CA LEU A 146 -1.21 16.01 -0.85
C LEU A 146 -0.24 15.32 -1.80
N ALA A 147 -0.78 14.75 -2.88
CA ALA A 147 0.02 14.09 -3.91
C ALA A 147 -0.71 14.11 -5.27
N ILE A 148 0.08 14.24 -6.33
CA ILE A 148 -0.32 14.09 -7.73
C ILE A 148 0.52 12.95 -8.32
N LEU A 149 -0.12 11.79 -8.49
CA LEU A 149 0.53 10.53 -8.84
C LEU A 149 0.17 10.11 -10.27
N GLY A 150 1.07 9.35 -10.90
CA GLY A 150 0.87 8.82 -12.25
C GLY A 150 0.00 7.56 -12.30
N ASP A 151 0.05 6.88 -13.45
CA ASP A 151 -0.65 5.61 -13.69
C ASP A 151 -0.03 4.45 -12.91
N SER A 152 -0.79 3.39 -12.70
CA SER A 152 -0.34 2.12 -12.11
C SER A 152 0.27 2.23 -10.70
N VAL A 153 -0.24 3.14 -9.89
CA VAL A 153 0.16 3.24 -8.49
C VAL A 153 -0.43 2.06 -7.72
N THR A 154 0.46 1.19 -7.23
CA THR A 154 0.05 -0.04 -6.53
C THR A 154 -0.27 0.22 -5.07
N THR A 155 -0.98 -0.72 -4.44
CA THR A 155 -1.19 -0.71 -2.98
C THR A 155 0.13 -0.79 -2.19
N ASP A 156 1.21 -1.32 -2.80
CA ASP A 156 2.55 -1.32 -2.21
C ASP A 156 3.23 0.06 -2.27
N HIS A 157 2.90 0.89 -3.23
CA HIS A 157 3.33 2.28 -3.27
C HIS A 157 2.64 3.09 -2.16
N ILE A 158 1.36 2.82 -1.90
CA ILE A 158 0.55 3.55 -0.91
C ILE A 158 0.83 3.05 0.51
N SER A 159 0.76 1.72 0.73
CA SER A 159 0.98 1.10 2.03
C SER A 159 2.28 0.29 2.06
N PRO A 160 3.35 0.80 2.65
CA PRO A 160 4.63 0.12 2.65
C PRO A 160 4.60 -1.13 3.52
N ALA A 161 5.43 -2.11 3.17
CA ALA A 161 5.59 -3.34 3.92
C ALA A 161 7.06 -3.73 4.17
N GLY A 162 7.99 -3.09 3.48
CA GLY A 162 9.42 -3.33 3.59
C GLY A 162 10.06 -2.73 4.84
N SER A 163 11.38 -2.56 4.79
CA SER A 163 12.18 -1.99 5.87
C SER A 163 11.78 -0.56 6.19
N ILE A 164 11.95 -0.18 7.45
CA ILE A 164 11.68 1.18 7.96
C ILE A 164 12.99 1.98 7.93
N PRO A 165 13.08 3.05 7.12
CA PRO A 165 14.27 3.92 7.12
C PRO A 165 14.39 4.67 8.45
N ALA A 166 15.61 4.74 8.99
CA ALA A 166 15.84 5.36 10.30
C ALA A 166 15.64 6.89 10.29
N ASP A 167 15.92 7.52 9.17
CA ASP A 167 15.78 8.96 8.92
C ASP A 167 14.37 9.40 8.51
N GLY A 168 13.52 8.44 8.14
CA GLY A 168 12.12 8.70 7.80
C GLY A 168 11.22 8.92 9.02
N PRO A 169 9.98 9.43 8.81
CA PRO A 169 9.05 9.72 9.91
C PRO A 169 8.76 8.53 10.84
N ALA A 170 8.62 7.31 10.29
CA ALA A 170 8.40 6.10 11.09
C ALA A 170 9.63 5.69 11.90
N GLY A 171 10.85 5.83 11.31
CA GLY A 171 12.09 5.55 12.03
C GLY A 171 12.32 6.52 13.18
N LYS A 172 12.11 7.83 12.94
CA LYS A 172 12.19 8.87 13.99
C LYS A 172 11.20 8.59 15.13
N TYR A 173 9.98 8.16 14.80
CA TYR A 173 8.99 7.76 15.81
C TYR A 173 9.49 6.58 16.66
N LEU A 174 10.05 5.54 16.04
CA LEU A 174 10.57 4.36 16.75
C LEU A 174 11.78 4.71 17.61
N LEU A 175 12.71 5.54 17.12
CA LEU A 175 13.85 6.04 17.90
C LEU A 175 13.39 6.81 19.13
N ALA A 176 12.38 7.67 18.99
CA ALA A 176 11.80 8.43 20.11
C ALA A 176 11.14 7.53 21.17
N HIS A 177 10.76 6.29 20.80
CA HIS A 177 10.23 5.26 21.71
C HIS A 177 11.32 4.25 22.15
N GLY A 178 12.60 4.56 21.99
CA GLY A 178 13.72 3.75 22.47
C GLY A 178 14.05 2.52 21.61
N VAL A 179 13.39 2.32 20.47
CA VAL A 179 13.67 1.18 19.58
C VAL A 179 14.91 1.49 18.73
N GLN A 180 15.91 0.61 18.76
CA GLN A 180 17.13 0.78 17.98
C GLN A 180 16.92 0.39 16.51
N PRO A 181 17.67 0.97 15.54
CA PRO A 181 17.49 0.68 14.11
C PRO A 181 17.56 -0.82 13.75
N LYS A 182 18.42 -1.59 14.43
CA LYS A 182 18.52 -3.05 14.25
C LYS A 182 17.25 -3.82 14.63
N ASP A 183 16.40 -3.22 15.47
CA ASP A 183 15.18 -3.80 16.03
C ASP A 183 13.91 -3.22 15.38
N PHE A 184 14.05 -2.37 14.35
CA PHE A 184 12.90 -1.75 13.68
C PHE A 184 11.99 -2.76 13.00
N ASN A 185 12.55 -3.88 12.53
CA ASN A 185 11.80 -4.82 11.71
C ASN A 185 11.29 -4.16 10.42
N SER A 186 10.06 -4.50 10.02
CA SER A 186 9.45 -3.97 8.82
C SER A 186 8.10 -3.31 9.13
N PHE A 187 7.61 -2.47 8.21
CA PHE A 187 6.24 -1.95 8.26
C PHE A 187 5.20 -3.09 8.37
N GLY A 188 5.40 -4.19 7.63
CA GLY A 188 4.52 -5.35 7.69
C GLY A 188 4.45 -6.00 9.07
N SER A 189 5.55 -6.03 9.81
CA SER A 189 5.60 -6.55 11.19
C SER A 189 4.92 -5.63 12.19
N ARG A 190 4.81 -4.34 11.90
CA ARG A 190 4.22 -3.31 12.76
C ARG A 190 2.84 -2.84 12.31
N ARG A 191 2.18 -3.59 11.43
CA ARG A 191 0.85 -3.25 10.90
C ARG A 191 -0.26 -3.12 11.96
N GLY A 192 -0.02 -3.58 13.17
CA GLY A 192 -0.89 -3.37 14.34
C GLY A 192 -0.66 -2.03 15.05
N ASN A 193 0.27 -1.19 14.55
CA ASN A 193 0.55 0.15 15.06
C ASN A 193 0.25 1.20 13.99
N ASP A 194 -0.88 1.88 14.12
CA ASP A 194 -1.34 2.92 13.21
C ASP A 194 -0.36 4.08 13.11
N ARG A 195 0.33 4.42 14.20
CA ARG A 195 1.29 5.52 14.26
C ARG A 195 2.51 5.24 13.35
N VAL A 196 2.99 4.00 13.32
CA VAL A 196 4.05 3.58 12.39
C VAL A 196 3.54 3.53 10.97
N MET A 197 2.37 2.91 10.74
CA MET A 197 1.84 2.69 9.39
C MET A 197 1.45 3.99 8.70
N THR A 198 0.85 4.95 9.41
CA THR A 198 0.50 6.27 8.85
C THR A 198 1.75 7.02 8.41
N ARG A 199 2.84 6.95 9.18
CA ARG A 199 4.12 7.57 8.84
C ARG A 199 4.82 6.95 7.64
N GLY A 200 4.44 5.73 7.28
CA GLY A 200 4.92 5.03 6.09
C GLY A 200 3.97 5.11 4.89
N THR A 201 2.78 5.67 5.05
CA THR A 201 1.82 5.79 3.96
C THR A 201 2.36 6.74 2.89
N PHE A 202 2.33 6.30 1.62
CA PHE A 202 2.98 6.94 0.47
C PHE A 202 4.51 7.11 0.60
N ALA A 203 5.19 6.36 1.47
CA ALA A 203 6.63 6.46 1.67
C ALA A 203 7.44 5.39 0.91
N ASN A 204 6.85 4.71 -0.07
CA ASN A 204 7.58 3.76 -0.90
C ASN A 204 8.67 4.48 -1.70
N VAL A 205 9.87 3.90 -1.76
CA VAL A 205 11.05 4.47 -2.43
C VAL A 205 10.90 4.64 -3.94
N ARG A 206 9.88 4.02 -4.55
CA ARG A 206 9.59 4.08 -5.99
C ARG A 206 8.45 5.03 -6.35
N ILE A 207 7.74 5.54 -5.34
CA ILE A 207 6.63 6.45 -5.63
C ILE A 207 7.17 7.76 -6.24
N ARG A 208 6.44 8.29 -7.21
CA ARG A 208 6.76 9.58 -7.83
C ARG A 208 5.58 10.51 -7.69
N ASN A 209 5.78 11.58 -6.98
CA ASN A 209 4.80 12.64 -6.82
C ASN A 209 5.22 13.84 -7.67
N ALA A 210 4.36 14.27 -8.61
CA ALA A 210 4.66 15.40 -9.49
C ALA A 210 4.96 16.68 -8.70
N MET A 211 4.31 16.87 -7.55
CA MET A 211 4.57 18.00 -6.65
C MET A 211 6.00 18.02 -6.10
N ALA A 212 6.70 16.88 -6.07
CA ALA A 212 8.06 16.77 -5.56
C ALA A 212 9.15 17.08 -6.60
N GLY A 213 8.77 17.58 -7.80
CA GLY A 213 9.73 18.00 -8.80
C GLY A 213 10.60 16.87 -9.37
N GLY A 214 10.07 15.65 -9.47
CA GLY A 214 10.76 14.48 -10.02
C GLY A 214 11.53 13.64 -9.00
N ALA A 215 11.53 14.01 -7.72
CA ALA A 215 12.11 13.18 -6.67
C ALA A 215 11.36 11.86 -6.52
N GLU A 216 12.08 10.75 -6.38
CA GLU A 216 11.51 9.46 -6.00
C GLU A 216 11.42 9.35 -4.47
N GLY A 217 10.38 8.65 -3.98
CA GLY A 217 10.11 8.48 -2.55
C GLY A 217 8.91 9.30 -2.07
N GLY A 218 8.60 9.15 -0.80
CA GLY A 218 7.40 9.72 -0.17
C GLY A 218 7.50 11.21 0.11
N TYR A 219 7.78 12.01 -0.91
CA TYR A 219 7.96 13.45 -0.81
C TYR A 219 6.82 14.24 -1.45
N THR A 220 6.58 15.43 -0.93
CA THR A 220 5.64 16.42 -1.46
C THR A 220 6.11 17.83 -1.11
N LYS A 221 5.37 18.84 -1.58
CA LYS A 221 5.56 20.24 -1.17
C LYS A 221 4.30 20.76 -0.51
N ILE A 222 4.45 21.49 0.57
CA ILE A 222 3.34 22.20 1.22
C ILE A 222 2.92 23.36 0.32
N ASP A 223 1.63 23.45 -0.02
CA ASP A 223 1.08 24.47 -0.93
C ASP A 223 1.78 24.51 -2.31
N GLY A 224 2.37 23.40 -2.75
CA GLY A 224 3.12 23.30 -4.01
C GLY A 224 4.43 24.10 -4.03
N LYS A 225 4.90 24.63 -2.89
CA LYS A 225 6.02 25.56 -2.78
C LYS A 225 7.10 25.08 -1.82
N GLY A 226 8.29 25.68 -1.95
CA GLY A 226 9.40 25.45 -1.03
C GLY A 226 10.12 24.11 -1.26
N GLU A 227 10.77 23.62 -0.22
CA GLU A 227 11.52 22.37 -0.24
C GLU A 227 10.60 21.15 -0.15
N ASN A 228 11.13 20.01 -0.58
CA ASN A 228 10.45 18.73 -0.42
C ASN A 228 10.43 18.32 1.05
N VAL A 229 9.24 17.97 1.54
CA VAL A 229 9.03 17.38 2.86
C VAL A 229 8.41 16.00 2.73
N SER A 230 8.43 15.19 3.78
CA SER A 230 7.71 13.92 3.74
C SER A 230 6.20 14.14 3.61
N ILE A 231 5.51 13.25 2.90
CA ILE A 231 4.04 13.28 2.77
C ILE A 231 3.38 13.29 4.16
N PHE A 232 3.95 12.53 5.11
CA PHE A 232 3.47 12.51 6.49
C PHE A 232 3.60 13.89 7.15
N ASP A 233 4.77 14.54 7.09
CA ASP A 233 4.98 15.83 7.73
C ASP A 233 4.10 16.93 7.11
N ALA A 234 3.90 16.89 5.77
CA ALA A 234 2.95 17.78 5.10
C ALA A 234 1.52 17.55 5.60
N SER A 235 1.09 16.30 5.76
CA SER A 235 -0.25 15.97 6.27
C SER A 235 -0.47 16.49 7.68
N GLU A 236 0.53 16.39 8.55
CA GLU A 236 0.46 16.91 9.92
C GLU A 236 0.36 18.45 9.93
N GLU A 237 1.04 19.12 9.01
CA GLU A 237 0.94 20.58 8.88
C GLU A 237 -0.46 21.02 8.42
N TYR A 238 -1.03 20.37 7.42
CA TYR A 238 -2.40 20.64 6.97
C TYR A 238 -3.46 20.32 8.04
N LYS A 239 -3.26 19.27 8.83
CA LYS A 239 -4.13 18.96 9.97
C LYS A 239 -4.12 20.06 11.01
N LYS A 240 -2.95 20.63 11.34
CA LYS A 240 -2.83 21.78 12.27
C LYS A 240 -3.60 23.01 11.77
N ARG A 241 -3.66 23.20 10.44
CA ARG A 241 -4.45 24.27 9.80
C ARG A 241 -5.94 23.95 9.70
N GLY A 242 -6.37 22.72 10.04
CA GLY A 242 -7.76 22.27 9.89
C GLY A 242 -8.17 22.02 8.43
N GLU A 243 -7.21 21.90 7.51
CA GLU A 243 -7.42 21.72 6.07
C GLU A 243 -7.61 20.24 5.71
N GLY A 244 -8.63 19.93 4.91
CA GLY A 244 -8.82 18.59 4.33
C GLY A 244 -7.91 18.37 3.12
N LEU A 245 -7.61 17.11 2.83
CA LEU A 245 -6.66 16.74 1.78
C LEU A 245 -7.33 15.96 0.63
N ILE A 246 -6.73 16.11 -0.56
CA ILE A 246 -7.08 15.37 -1.77
C ILE A 246 -5.82 14.76 -2.39
N VAL A 247 -5.97 13.57 -2.98
CA VAL A 247 -4.92 12.90 -3.74
C VAL A 247 -5.40 12.69 -5.17
N PHE A 248 -4.54 12.96 -6.13
CA PHE A 248 -4.78 12.67 -7.54
C PHE A 248 -3.98 11.44 -7.98
N GLY A 249 -4.61 10.55 -8.74
CA GLY A 249 -4.02 9.35 -9.31
C GLY A 249 -4.25 9.23 -10.80
N GLY A 250 -3.46 8.40 -11.45
CA GLY A 250 -3.64 8.04 -12.86
C GLY A 250 -4.57 6.83 -13.05
N ALA A 251 -4.34 6.06 -14.12
CA ALA A 251 -5.06 4.82 -14.39
C ALA A 251 -4.66 3.70 -13.41
N ASP A 252 -5.60 2.78 -13.15
CA ASP A 252 -5.42 1.59 -12.32
C ASP A 252 -4.90 1.89 -10.90
N TYR A 253 -5.39 2.99 -10.29
CA TYR A 253 -4.98 3.41 -8.96
C TYR A 253 -5.33 2.35 -7.91
N GLY A 254 -4.33 1.93 -7.13
CA GLY A 254 -4.48 0.93 -6.08
C GLY A 254 -4.40 -0.51 -6.56
N MET A 255 -3.85 -0.77 -7.75
CA MET A 255 -3.64 -2.14 -8.26
C MET A 255 -2.71 -2.95 -7.35
N GLY A 256 -2.72 -4.28 -7.51
CA GLY A 256 -1.86 -5.20 -6.76
C GLY A 256 -2.58 -5.89 -5.60
N SER A 257 -1.90 -6.04 -4.46
CA SER A 257 -2.44 -6.77 -3.30
C SER A 257 -3.60 -6.05 -2.63
N SER A 258 -4.57 -6.81 -2.14
CA SER A 258 -5.73 -6.28 -1.39
C SER A 258 -5.33 -5.81 0.02
N ARG A 259 -4.74 -4.62 0.13
CA ARG A 259 -4.29 -4.04 1.39
C ARG A 259 -5.20 -2.93 1.84
N ASP A 260 -5.92 -3.18 2.91
CA ASP A 260 -6.75 -2.18 3.57
C ASP A 260 -5.93 -1.01 4.16
N TRP A 261 -4.68 -1.25 4.56
CA TRP A 261 -3.79 -0.18 5.02
C TRP A 261 -3.51 0.90 3.96
N ALA A 262 -3.63 0.60 2.67
CA ALA A 262 -3.56 1.61 1.63
C ALA A 262 -4.71 2.63 1.75
N ALA A 263 -5.90 2.20 2.18
CA ALA A 263 -7.02 3.10 2.46
C ALA A 263 -6.99 3.66 3.89
N LYS A 264 -6.64 2.85 4.89
CA LYS A 264 -6.50 3.28 6.29
C LYS A 264 -5.48 4.40 6.45
N GLY A 265 -4.28 4.23 5.90
CA GLY A 265 -3.24 5.24 5.94
C GLY A 265 -3.65 6.51 5.21
N THR A 266 -4.29 6.40 4.05
CA THR A 266 -4.83 7.54 3.31
C THR A 266 -5.84 8.33 4.16
N LYS A 267 -6.80 7.66 4.82
CA LYS A 267 -7.73 8.31 5.76
C LYS A 267 -7.00 8.99 6.92
N LEU A 268 -6.05 8.28 7.54
CA LEU A 268 -5.33 8.77 8.71
C LEU A 268 -4.38 9.95 8.39
N LEU A 269 -3.94 10.11 7.15
CA LEU A 269 -3.25 11.31 6.69
C LEU A 269 -4.20 12.53 6.55
N GLY A 270 -5.53 12.34 6.63
CA GLY A 270 -6.50 13.42 6.48
C GLY A 270 -7.03 13.59 5.07
N VAL A 271 -6.76 12.65 4.17
CA VAL A 271 -7.32 12.64 2.81
C VAL A 271 -8.80 12.33 2.87
N ARG A 272 -9.61 13.17 2.22
CA ARG A 272 -11.06 13.06 2.16
C ARG A 272 -11.56 12.52 0.83
N ALA A 273 -10.80 12.78 -0.24
CA ALA A 273 -11.11 12.32 -1.57
C ALA A 273 -9.85 11.87 -2.32
N VAL A 274 -10.00 10.86 -3.15
CA VAL A 274 -9.02 10.46 -4.17
C VAL A 274 -9.69 10.61 -5.52
N VAL A 275 -9.05 11.34 -6.44
CA VAL A 275 -9.54 11.53 -7.81
C VAL A 275 -8.54 10.86 -8.75
N ALA A 276 -8.96 9.88 -9.53
CA ALA A 276 -8.09 9.11 -10.43
C ALA A 276 -8.71 8.96 -11.82
N LYS A 277 -7.92 8.48 -12.78
CA LYS A 277 -8.45 8.12 -14.11
C LYS A 277 -9.27 6.83 -14.04
N SER A 278 -8.81 5.87 -13.23
CA SER A 278 -9.52 4.63 -12.91
C SER A 278 -8.98 4.02 -11.62
N PHE A 279 -9.75 3.11 -11.01
CA PHE A 279 -9.40 2.42 -9.78
C PHE A 279 -9.35 0.91 -9.97
N GLU A 280 -8.43 0.27 -9.27
CA GLU A 280 -8.57 -1.15 -8.99
C GLU A 280 -9.76 -1.37 -8.03
N ARG A 281 -10.56 -2.39 -8.34
CA ARG A 281 -11.87 -2.64 -7.69
C ARG A 281 -11.78 -2.76 -6.16
N ILE A 282 -10.81 -3.52 -5.65
CA ILE A 282 -10.70 -3.78 -4.21
C ILE A 282 -10.27 -2.51 -3.47
N HIS A 283 -9.31 -1.77 -4.03
CA HIS A 283 -8.83 -0.53 -3.40
C HIS A 283 -9.92 0.55 -3.38
N ARG A 284 -10.70 0.69 -4.48
CA ARG A 284 -11.88 1.57 -4.53
C ARG A 284 -12.84 1.27 -3.36
N SER A 285 -13.19 -0.02 -3.17
CA SER A 285 -14.08 -0.43 -2.07
C SER A 285 -13.46 -0.18 -0.70
N ASN A 286 -12.15 -0.41 -0.55
CA ASN A 286 -11.45 -0.14 0.70
C ASN A 286 -11.43 1.35 1.07
N LEU A 287 -11.27 2.25 0.09
CA LEU A 287 -11.35 3.70 0.32
C LEU A 287 -12.71 4.08 0.92
N ILE A 288 -13.81 3.62 0.32
CA ILE A 288 -15.17 3.88 0.83
C ILE A 288 -15.35 3.26 2.22
N GLY A 289 -14.90 2.01 2.40
CA GLY A 289 -14.96 1.30 3.68
C GLY A 289 -14.18 2.01 4.80
N MET A 290 -13.23 2.86 4.46
CA MET A 290 -12.48 3.70 5.40
C MET A 290 -12.98 5.15 5.46
N GLY A 291 -14.04 5.52 4.73
CA GLY A 291 -14.57 6.88 4.72
C GLY A 291 -13.77 7.88 3.89
N VAL A 292 -13.19 7.41 2.78
CA VAL A 292 -12.55 8.24 1.76
C VAL A 292 -13.32 8.10 0.45
N LEU A 293 -13.69 9.20 -0.19
CA LEU A 293 -14.46 9.17 -1.45
C LEU A 293 -13.55 8.98 -2.67
N PRO A 294 -13.76 7.93 -3.46
CA PRO A 294 -13.13 7.76 -4.75
C PRO A 294 -13.95 8.44 -5.85
N PHE A 295 -13.28 9.24 -6.68
CA PHE A 295 -13.86 9.87 -7.86
C PHE A 295 -13.05 9.53 -9.10
N GLU A 296 -13.71 9.32 -10.22
CA GLU A 296 -13.06 9.21 -11.51
C GLU A 296 -13.23 10.48 -12.32
N PHE A 297 -12.17 10.90 -12.99
CA PHE A 297 -12.25 11.89 -14.03
C PHE A 297 -13.12 11.37 -15.17
N THR A 298 -13.89 12.26 -15.78
CA THR A 298 -14.68 11.95 -16.98
C THR A 298 -14.18 12.78 -18.18
N GLU A 299 -14.63 12.45 -19.37
CA GLU A 299 -14.36 13.22 -20.60
C GLU A 299 -12.86 13.34 -20.94
N GLY A 300 -12.05 12.37 -20.51
CA GLY A 300 -10.62 12.34 -20.81
C GLY A 300 -9.77 13.34 -20.01
N ALA A 301 -10.35 14.00 -18.98
CA ALA A 301 -9.59 14.85 -18.08
C ALA A 301 -8.66 14.03 -17.18
N ASP A 302 -7.56 14.63 -16.76
CA ASP A 302 -6.66 14.12 -15.72
C ASP A 302 -5.88 15.28 -15.08
N ALA A 303 -5.07 14.99 -14.09
CA ALA A 303 -4.28 16.00 -13.37
C ALA A 303 -3.32 16.74 -14.30
N ALA A 304 -2.74 16.05 -15.30
CA ALA A 304 -1.79 16.65 -16.24
C ALA A 304 -2.50 17.57 -17.24
N SER A 305 -3.62 17.14 -17.83
CA SER A 305 -4.41 17.95 -18.77
C SER A 305 -5.00 19.20 -18.10
N LEU A 306 -5.28 19.12 -16.79
CA LEU A 306 -5.73 20.26 -16.00
C LEU A 306 -4.58 21.16 -15.53
N GLY A 307 -3.32 20.77 -15.77
CA GLY A 307 -2.12 21.51 -15.41
C GLY A 307 -1.99 21.67 -13.89
N LEU A 308 -2.32 20.64 -13.11
CA LEU A 308 -2.21 20.68 -11.66
C LEU A 308 -0.75 20.59 -11.23
N ASP A 309 -0.32 21.48 -10.34
CA ASP A 309 1.06 21.57 -9.85
C ASP A 309 1.18 21.51 -8.33
N GLY A 310 0.05 21.52 -7.60
CA GLY A 310 0.01 21.44 -6.15
C GLY A 310 -0.21 22.78 -5.45
N THR A 311 -0.32 23.88 -6.19
CA THR A 311 -0.58 25.22 -5.62
C THR A 311 -2.07 25.52 -5.46
N GLU A 312 -2.92 24.71 -6.06
CA GLU A 312 -4.36 24.90 -6.13
C GLU A 312 -5.08 24.56 -4.83
N THR A 313 -6.31 25.04 -4.75
CA THR A 313 -7.29 24.64 -3.76
C THR A 313 -8.50 24.04 -4.49
N PHE A 314 -9.03 22.95 -3.95
CA PHE A 314 -10.08 22.17 -4.60
C PHE A 314 -11.38 22.15 -3.80
N SER A 315 -12.49 22.12 -4.51
CA SER A 315 -13.81 21.85 -3.91
C SER A 315 -14.59 20.88 -4.80
N ILE A 316 -15.25 19.91 -4.19
CA ILE A 316 -16.10 18.97 -4.92
C ILE A 316 -17.55 19.31 -4.63
N LYS A 317 -18.32 19.59 -5.69
CA LYS A 317 -19.73 20.03 -5.68
C LYS A 317 -20.65 19.00 -6.29
N GLY A 318 -21.95 19.13 -6.00
CA GLY A 318 -23.00 18.27 -6.54
C GLY A 318 -23.36 17.11 -5.61
N LEU A 319 -22.92 17.14 -4.36
CA LEU A 319 -23.21 16.12 -3.35
C LEU A 319 -24.09 16.66 -2.19
N GLU A 320 -24.53 17.89 -2.26
CA GLU A 320 -25.23 18.60 -1.19
C GLU A 320 -26.61 17.99 -0.84
N ASN A 321 -27.23 17.31 -1.81
CA ASN A 321 -28.53 16.66 -1.65
C ASN A 321 -28.43 15.18 -1.23
N GLY A 322 -27.32 14.79 -0.63
CA GLY A 322 -27.02 13.41 -0.24
C GLY A 322 -26.26 12.63 -1.33
N LEU A 323 -25.73 11.47 -0.93
CA LEU A 323 -24.93 10.61 -1.80
C LEU A 323 -25.80 9.54 -2.46
N LYS A 324 -25.51 9.27 -3.73
CA LYS A 324 -26.12 8.18 -4.51
C LYS A 324 -25.03 7.44 -5.29
N PRO A 325 -25.20 6.14 -5.55
CA PRO A 325 -24.31 5.40 -6.40
C PRO A 325 -24.13 6.06 -7.78
N ALA A 326 -22.90 6.07 -8.27
CA ALA A 326 -22.52 6.62 -9.58
C ALA A 326 -22.98 8.09 -9.81
N GLN A 327 -23.00 8.88 -8.75
CA GLN A 327 -23.40 10.29 -8.82
C GLN A 327 -22.35 11.13 -9.56
N LYS A 328 -22.83 12.02 -10.43
CA LYS A 328 -21.97 13.04 -11.04
C LYS A 328 -21.63 14.13 -10.06
N ALA A 329 -20.40 14.61 -10.10
CA ALA A 329 -19.89 15.70 -9.28
C ALA A 329 -19.02 16.64 -10.14
N ILE A 330 -18.68 17.79 -9.59
CA ILE A 330 -17.84 18.79 -10.25
C ILE A 330 -16.66 19.09 -9.33
N LEU A 331 -15.44 18.93 -9.83
CA LEU A 331 -14.21 19.41 -9.22
C LEU A 331 -14.04 20.89 -9.59
N GLU A 332 -14.17 21.76 -8.63
CA GLU A 332 -13.79 23.18 -8.76
C GLU A 332 -12.33 23.35 -8.38
N ILE A 333 -11.57 24.04 -9.21
CA ILE A 333 -10.13 24.28 -9.07
C ILE A 333 -9.92 25.77 -8.93
N SER A 334 -9.38 26.22 -7.81
CA SER A 334 -8.97 27.62 -7.60
C SER A 334 -7.46 27.70 -7.60
N ARG A 335 -6.90 28.46 -8.52
CA ARG A 335 -5.45 28.62 -8.69
C ARG A 335 -4.91 29.79 -7.90
N ALA A 336 -3.60 29.80 -7.66
CA ALA A 336 -2.91 30.85 -6.91
C ALA A 336 -2.99 32.26 -7.60
N ASP A 337 -3.14 32.30 -8.91
CA ASP A 337 -3.32 33.54 -9.68
C ASP A 337 -4.76 34.07 -9.68
N GLY A 338 -5.67 33.40 -8.97
CA GLY A 338 -7.10 33.72 -8.90
C GLY A 338 -7.93 33.15 -10.02
N SER A 339 -7.34 32.50 -11.02
CA SER A 339 -8.09 31.83 -12.09
C SER A 339 -8.81 30.58 -11.55
N LYS A 340 -9.91 30.22 -12.21
CA LYS A 340 -10.72 29.04 -11.87
C LYS A 340 -10.84 28.12 -13.06
N ALA A 341 -10.86 26.84 -12.77
CA ALA A 341 -11.16 25.78 -13.73
C ALA A 341 -12.11 24.76 -13.08
N SER A 342 -12.66 23.87 -13.87
CA SER A 342 -13.49 22.77 -13.36
C SER A 342 -13.32 21.52 -14.22
N ALA A 343 -13.58 20.37 -13.62
CA ALA A 343 -13.65 19.09 -14.32
C ALA A 343 -14.86 18.29 -13.83
N ASN A 344 -15.46 17.52 -14.72
CA ASN A 344 -16.53 16.60 -14.39
C ASN A 344 -15.96 15.34 -13.74
N LEU A 345 -16.61 14.89 -12.67
CA LEU A 345 -16.25 13.70 -11.92
C LEU A 345 -17.42 12.72 -11.85
N LEU A 346 -17.08 11.45 -11.75
CA LEU A 346 -17.98 10.36 -11.38
C LEU A 346 -17.63 9.85 -9.98
N LEU A 347 -18.56 9.94 -9.04
CA LEU A 347 -18.40 9.32 -7.73
C LEU A 347 -18.47 7.79 -7.86
N ARG A 348 -17.42 7.11 -7.39
CA ARG A 348 -17.28 5.66 -7.49
C ARG A 348 -17.75 4.94 -6.21
N ILE A 349 -18.85 5.41 -5.65
CA ILE A 349 -19.75 4.59 -4.82
C ILE A 349 -20.62 3.81 -5.81
N ASP A 350 -20.55 2.49 -5.83
CA ASP A 350 -21.19 1.67 -6.85
C ASP A 350 -22.47 1.00 -6.32
N THR A 351 -22.66 0.95 -4.99
CA THR A 351 -23.79 0.29 -4.34
C THR A 351 -24.41 1.12 -3.21
N PRO A 352 -25.71 0.95 -2.90
CA PRO A 352 -26.35 1.65 -1.78
C PRO A 352 -25.70 1.39 -0.42
N ILE A 353 -25.22 0.16 -0.17
CA ILE A 353 -24.58 -0.16 1.12
C ILE A 353 -23.23 0.58 1.30
N GLU A 354 -22.56 0.93 0.23
CA GLU A 354 -21.35 1.76 0.30
C GLU A 354 -21.64 3.20 0.69
N VAL A 355 -22.84 3.71 0.39
CA VAL A 355 -23.33 5.00 0.92
C VAL A 355 -23.41 4.91 2.44
N ASP A 356 -24.01 3.82 2.97
CA ASP A 356 -24.10 3.61 4.42
C ASP A 356 -22.72 3.51 5.08
N TYR A 357 -21.74 2.86 4.42
CA TYR A 357 -20.36 2.82 4.92
C TYR A 357 -19.78 4.22 5.05
N TYR A 358 -19.87 5.02 4.00
CA TYR A 358 -19.28 6.37 4.01
C TYR A 358 -19.99 7.30 5.02
N THR A 359 -21.33 7.31 5.04
CA THR A 359 -22.13 8.16 5.95
C THR A 359 -21.94 7.79 7.42
N SER A 360 -21.48 6.58 7.69
CA SER A 360 -21.14 6.11 9.04
C SER A 360 -19.68 6.34 9.42
N ASP A 361 -18.90 7.06 8.60
CA ASP A 361 -17.46 7.27 8.73
C ASP A 361 -16.63 5.97 8.56
N GLY A 362 -17.19 4.99 7.84
CA GLY A 362 -16.56 3.73 7.48
C GLY A 362 -17.35 2.48 7.91
N ILE A 363 -16.90 1.33 7.41
CA ILE A 363 -17.55 0.04 7.68
C ILE A 363 -17.47 -0.35 9.16
N LEU A 364 -16.36 -0.05 9.84
CA LEU A 364 -16.18 -0.43 11.25
C LEU A 364 -17.16 0.28 12.19
N PRO A 365 -17.35 1.61 12.12
CA PRO A 365 -18.36 2.32 12.88
C PRO A 365 -19.78 1.85 12.54
N LEU A 366 -20.10 1.58 11.26
CA LEU A 366 -21.42 1.07 10.87
C LEU A 366 -21.73 -0.28 11.53
N VAL A 367 -20.77 -1.21 11.49
CA VAL A 367 -20.94 -2.55 12.07
C VAL A 367 -21.08 -2.46 13.58
N LEU A 368 -20.26 -1.63 14.25
CA LEU A 368 -20.37 -1.44 15.71
C LEU A 368 -21.74 -0.88 16.11
N LYS A 369 -22.25 0.14 15.40
CA LYS A 369 -23.59 0.66 15.63
C LYS A 369 -24.70 -0.39 15.48
N LYS A 370 -24.58 -1.26 14.45
CA LYS A 370 -25.53 -2.36 14.24
C LYS A 370 -25.48 -3.40 15.36
N ILE A 371 -24.34 -3.61 15.99
CA ILE A 371 -24.19 -4.53 17.12
C ILE A 371 -24.78 -3.93 18.40
N VAL A 372 -24.49 -2.66 18.68
CA VAL A 372 -24.94 -1.98 19.91
C VAL A 372 -26.44 -1.71 19.89
N ASN A 373 -27.05 -1.48 18.72
CA ASN A 373 -28.48 -1.18 18.58
C ASN A 373 -29.34 -2.45 18.40
N LYS A 374 -28.79 -3.64 18.58
CA LYS A 374 -29.51 -4.91 18.67
C LYS A 374 -29.85 -5.24 20.11
#